data_c83b1e1033112d88f5073866c8e4d3be
#
_entry.id   c83b1e1033112d88f5073866c8e4d3be
#
_cell.length_a   1.000
_cell.length_b   1.000
_cell.length_c   1.000
_cell.angle_alpha   90.00
_cell.angle_beta   90.00
_cell.angle_gamma   90.00
#
_symmetry.space_group_name_H-M   'P 1'
#
loop_
_entity.id
_entity.type
_entity.pdbx_description
1 polymer ?
#
loop_
_entity_poly.entity_id
_entity_poly.type
_entity_poly.pdbx_seq_one_letter_code
_entity_poly.pdbx_strand_id
1 'polypeptide(L)'
;NDVIYTTEDNAIITAFMGTACEKITFEGKTAHKFAFSNGTHLENLTFCCDLAGYLLNSQSSEYTAENLCLSYKCLYRSDMGEYADLSSLPALSENLKKQLEMTEMTKLFDDIEMPLCEVLASMEFYGVKADAEGIKAFGEDLKIKIDELTSQIYMYAGKEFNIASTKQLGDVLFEDLGLPAKKKTKSGYSTNADVLESLMDKHPIVPLIVEYRTLT
;
A
#
# COMPACT_ATOMS: atom_id res chain seq x y z
N ASN A 1 2.52 -35.92 14.09
CA ASN A 1 1.24 -35.50 14.66
C ASN A 1 1.25 -34.00 14.84
N ASP A 2 0.52 -33.33 13.96
CA ASP A 2 0.39 -31.88 14.03
C ASP A 2 -0.56 -31.55 15.19
N VAL A 3 -0.06 -30.84 16.19
CA VAL A 3 -0.83 -30.42 17.35
C VAL A 3 -0.83 -28.90 17.38
N ILE A 4 -2.02 -28.31 17.45
CA ILE A 4 -2.21 -26.87 17.60
C ILE A 4 -2.33 -26.55 19.09
N TYR A 5 -1.51 -25.64 19.56
CA TYR A 5 -1.61 -25.05 20.89
C TYR A 5 -2.08 -23.60 20.76
N THR A 6 -3.04 -23.23 21.56
CA THR A 6 -3.55 -21.85 21.63
C THR A 6 -3.40 -21.33 23.06
N THR A 7 -3.06 -20.05 23.18
CA THR A 7 -3.01 -19.35 24.46
C THR A 7 -3.27 -17.87 24.26
N GLU A 8 -3.93 -17.24 25.23
CA GLU A 8 -4.09 -15.79 25.33
C GLU A 8 -3.16 -15.19 26.42
N ASP A 9 -2.34 -16.05 27.06
CA ASP A 9 -1.41 -15.61 28.07
C ASP A 9 -0.16 -14.98 27.44
N ASN A 10 -0.07 -13.66 27.56
CA ASN A 10 1.06 -12.90 27.03
C ASN A 10 2.42 -13.33 27.59
N ALA A 11 2.48 -13.83 28.83
CA ALA A 11 3.73 -14.30 29.41
C ALA A 11 4.23 -15.57 28.69
N ILE A 12 3.32 -16.49 28.37
CA ILE A 12 3.65 -17.71 27.61
C ILE A 12 4.07 -17.34 26.18
N ILE A 13 3.32 -16.46 25.52
CA ILE A 13 3.63 -16.01 24.16
C ILE A 13 5.01 -15.32 24.13
N THR A 14 5.25 -14.40 25.05
CA THR A 14 6.54 -13.68 25.17
C THR A 14 7.70 -14.63 25.42
N ALA A 15 7.53 -15.60 26.34
CA ALA A 15 8.54 -16.61 26.58
C ALA A 15 8.82 -17.48 25.35
N PHE A 16 7.78 -17.88 24.62
CA PHE A 16 7.92 -18.63 23.35
C PHE A 16 8.67 -17.84 22.29
N MET A 17 8.36 -16.54 22.13
CA MET A 17 9.03 -15.68 21.16
C MET A 17 10.54 -15.57 21.40
N GLY A 18 10.97 -15.52 22.67
CA GLY A 18 12.38 -15.48 23.07
C GLY A 18 13.10 -16.84 23.04
N THR A 19 12.45 -17.93 22.65
CA THR A 19 13.14 -19.24 22.56
C THR A 19 13.99 -19.37 21.30
N ALA A 20 15.02 -20.21 21.35
CA ALA A 20 15.86 -20.54 20.21
C ALA A 20 15.22 -21.56 19.24
N CYS A 21 13.97 -22.01 19.47
CA CYS A 21 13.31 -22.90 18.53
C CYS A 21 13.06 -22.18 17.19
N GLU A 22 13.12 -22.94 16.10
CA GLU A 22 12.77 -22.39 14.77
C GLU A 22 11.30 -21.98 14.73
N LYS A 23 11.05 -20.82 14.18
CA LYS A 23 9.71 -20.27 14.00
C LYS A 23 9.47 -19.97 12.54
N ILE A 24 8.28 -20.31 12.11
CA ILE A 24 7.74 -19.96 10.80
C ILE A 24 6.50 -19.13 11.06
N THR A 25 6.34 -18.04 10.34
CA THR A 25 5.14 -17.22 10.42
C THR A 25 4.58 -16.92 9.04
N PHE A 26 3.35 -16.46 9.02
CA PHE A 26 2.78 -15.89 7.81
C PHE A 26 3.22 -14.44 7.66
N GLU A 27 2.97 -13.59 8.65
CA GLU A 27 3.30 -12.15 8.66
C GLU A 27 4.47 -11.86 9.61
N GLY A 28 5.70 -11.85 9.09
CA GLY A 28 6.91 -11.66 9.89
C GLY A 28 6.97 -10.31 10.59
N LYS A 29 6.64 -9.25 9.89
CA LYS A 29 6.68 -7.88 10.45
C LYS A 29 5.69 -7.68 11.60
N THR A 30 4.49 -8.21 11.48
CA THR A 30 3.47 -8.19 12.54
C THR A 30 3.95 -8.97 13.77
N ALA A 31 4.57 -10.14 13.57
CA ALA A 31 5.11 -10.94 14.65
C ALA A 31 6.26 -10.23 15.40
N HIS A 32 7.18 -9.57 14.69
CA HIS A 32 8.23 -8.76 15.31
C HIS A 32 7.67 -7.58 16.09
N LYS A 33 6.70 -6.83 15.53
CA LYS A 33 6.07 -5.70 16.24
C LYS A 33 5.35 -6.15 17.51
N PHE A 34 4.70 -7.31 17.48
CA PHE A 34 4.09 -7.88 18.67
C PHE A 34 5.14 -8.19 19.75
N ALA A 35 6.28 -8.80 19.37
CA ALA A 35 7.38 -9.06 20.29
C ALA A 35 7.90 -7.75 20.92
N PHE A 36 8.17 -6.71 20.13
CA PHE A 36 8.61 -5.40 20.62
C PHE A 36 7.60 -4.77 21.58
N SER A 37 6.30 -4.86 21.27
CA SER A 37 5.23 -4.34 22.14
C SER A 37 5.16 -5.03 23.50
N ASN A 38 5.66 -6.25 23.59
CA ASN A 38 5.74 -7.03 24.84
C ASN A 38 7.14 -7.01 25.46
N GLY A 39 8.04 -6.12 25.01
CA GLY A 39 9.38 -5.94 25.58
C GLY A 39 10.33 -7.11 25.32
N THR A 40 10.10 -7.90 24.28
CA THR A 40 10.96 -9.03 23.87
C THR A 40 11.33 -8.94 22.39
N HIS A 41 12.17 -9.86 21.91
CA HIS A 41 12.50 -10.06 20.51
C HIS A 41 11.93 -11.39 20.01
N LEU A 42 11.63 -11.45 18.71
CA LEU A 42 11.25 -12.69 18.05
C LEU A 42 12.52 -13.40 17.60
N GLU A 43 13.00 -14.32 18.43
CA GLU A 43 14.22 -15.07 18.17
C GLU A 43 13.97 -16.20 17.17
N ASN A 44 14.95 -16.42 16.31
CA ASN A 44 15.00 -17.54 15.35
C ASN A 44 13.75 -17.68 14.47
N LEU A 45 13.27 -16.56 13.91
CA LEU A 45 12.30 -16.57 12.82
C LEU A 45 13.04 -16.99 11.54
N THR A 46 12.79 -18.22 11.06
CA THR A 46 13.54 -18.80 9.94
C THR A 46 12.80 -18.68 8.61
N PHE A 47 11.49 -18.40 8.62
CA PHE A 47 10.73 -18.28 7.40
C PHE A 47 9.46 -17.44 7.56
N CYS A 48 9.17 -16.63 6.55
CA CYS A 48 8.01 -15.76 6.46
C CYS A 48 7.30 -16.00 5.12
N CYS A 49 6.06 -16.52 5.16
CA CYS A 49 5.38 -16.98 3.95
C CYS A 49 4.89 -15.85 3.04
N ASP A 50 4.37 -14.75 3.60
CA ASP A 50 3.94 -13.60 2.80
C ASP A 50 5.11 -12.95 2.06
N LEU A 51 6.27 -12.86 2.72
CA LEU A 51 7.49 -12.30 2.15
C LEU A 51 8.04 -13.20 1.02
N ALA A 52 8.04 -14.51 1.22
CA ALA A 52 8.40 -15.45 0.17
C ALA A 52 7.44 -15.36 -1.03
N GLY A 53 6.14 -15.26 -0.76
CA GLY A 53 5.12 -15.06 -1.79
C GLY A 53 5.31 -13.78 -2.59
N TYR A 54 5.66 -12.68 -1.91
CA TYR A 54 5.98 -11.40 -2.55
C TYR A 54 7.19 -11.51 -3.48
N LEU A 55 8.28 -12.12 -3.04
CA LEU A 55 9.46 -12.32 -3.89
C LEU A 55 9.16 -13.16 -5.13
N LEU A 56 8.39 -14.23 -4.97
CA LEU A 56 8.06 -15.12 -6.08
C LEU A 56 7.07 -14.51 -7.08
N ASN A 57 6.21 -13.59 -6.65
CA ASN A 57 5.26 -12.88 -7.51
C ASN A 57 4.89 -11.50 -6.95
N SER A 58 5.73 -10.50 -7.20
CA SER A 58 5.51 -9.11 -6.75
C SER A 58 4.31 -8.39 -7.41
N GLN A 59 3.68 -9.00 -8.41
CA GLN A 59 2.52 -8.45 -9.12
C GLN A 59 1.18 -8.83 -8.46
N SER A 60 1.20 -9.73 -7.47
CA SER A 60 -0.03 -10.10 -6.76
C SER A 60 -0.52 -8.94 -5.89
N SER A 61 -1.83 -8.75 -5.83
CA SER A 61 -2.47 -7.78 -4.93
C SER A 61 -2.61 -8.28 -3.50
N GLU A 62 -2.55 -9.59 -3.28
CA GLU A 62 -2.79 -10.23 -1.99
C GLU A 62 -1.92 -11.48 -1.81
N TYR A 63 -1.38 -11.65 -0.62
CA TYR A 63 -0.53 -12.78 -0.22
C TYR A 63 -1.15 -13.54 0.96
N THR A 64 -2.46 -13.87 0.88
CA THR A 64 -3.12 -14.71 1.91
C THR A 64 -2.65 -16.15 1.84
N ALA A 65 -2.76 -16.89 2.95
CA ALA A 65 -2.36 -18.31 3.00
C ALA A 65 -3.14 -19.14 1.94
N GLU A 66 -4.43 -18.86 1.77
CA GLU A 66 -5.27 -19.52 0.78
C GLU A 66 -4.80 -19.26 -0.65
N ASN A 67 -4.56 -17.98 -1.01
CA ASN A 67 -4.09 -17.60 -2.33
C ASN A 67 -2.71 -18.17 -2.66
N LEU A 68 -1.81 -18.21 -1.68
CA LEU A 68 -0.49 -18.81 -1.85
C LEU A 68 -0.57 -20.33 -1.98
N CYS A 69 -1.39 -21.00 -1.18
CA CYS A 69 -1.62 -22.44 -1.33
C CYS A 69 -2.17 -22.78 -2.70
N LEU A 70 -3.13 -21.99 -3.21
CA LEU A 70 -3.69 -22.18 -4.56
C LEU A 70 -2.62 -21.96 -5.64
N SER A 71 -1.85 -20.87 -5.55
CA SER A 71 -0.84 -20.49 -6.54
C SER A 71 0.31 -21.50 -6.62
N TYR A 72 0.73 -22.02 -5.47
CA TYR A 72 1.86 -22.95 -5.38
C TYR A 72 1.44 -24.41 -5.16
N LYS A 73 0.16 -24.72 -5.40
CA LYS A 73 -0.39 -26.08 -5.43
C LYS A 73 -0.15 -26.89 -4.14
N CYS A 74 -0.27 -26.23 -3.00
CA CYS A 74 -0.32 -26.89 -1.70
C CYS A 74 -1.73 -26.92 -1.12
N LEU A 75 -1.96 -27.84 -0.19
CA LEU A 75 -3.28 -28.02 0.40
C LEU A 75 -3.57 -26.88 1.39
N TYR A 76 -4.60 -26.09 1.13
CA TYR A 76 -5.17 -25.19 2.12
C TYR A 76 -6.17 -25.97 2.99
N ARG A 77 -5.96 -25.94 4.30
CA ARG A 77 -6.71 -26.71 5.31
C ARG A 77 -8.01 -26.01 5.73
N SER A 78 -8.89 -25.69 4.75
CA SER A 78 -10.18 -25.05 5.03
C SER A 78 -11.06 -25.84 6.01
N ASP A 79 -10.83 -27.16 6.14
CA ASP A 79 -11.48 -28.03 7.11
C ASP A 79 -11.16 -27.69 8.57
N MET A 80 -10.10 -26.90 8.84
CA MET A 80 -9.67 -26.48 10.16
C MET A 80 -10.30 -25.16 10.66
N GLY A 81 -11.24 -24.57 9.91
CA GLY A 81 -11.94 -23.35 10.29
C GLY A 81 -10.99 -22.18 10.59
N GLU A 82 -11.10 -21.57 11.76
CA GLU A 82 -10.25 -20.44 12.17
C GLU A 82 -8.74 -20.75 12.24
N TYR A 83 -8.36 -22.02 12.29
CA TYR A 83 -6.97 -22.48 12.29
C TYR A 83 -6.47 -22.91 10.91
N ALA A 84 -7.21 -22.63 9.83
CA ALA A 84 -6.88 -23.05 8.48
C ALA A 84 -5.52 -22.52 8.02
N ASP A 85 -5.23 -21.23 8.22
CA ASP A 85 -3.95 -20.62 7.87
C ASP A 85 -2.80 -21.26 8.62
N LEU A 86 -2.93 -21.37 9.95
CA LEU A 86 -1.91 -21.98 10.79
C LEU A 86 -1.65 -23.45 10.41
N SER A 87 -2.72 -24.22 10.15
CA SER A 87 -2.61 -25.62 9.76
C SER A 87 -2.00 -25.82 8.36
N SER A 88 -2.11 -24.82 7.50
CA SER A 88 -1.54 -24.84 6.16
C SER A 88 -0.07 -24.40 6.11
N LEU A 89 0.38 -23.67 7.13
CA LEU A 89 1.68 -23.02 7.19
C LEU A 89 2.89 -23.97 6.98
N PRO A 90 2.96 -25.16 7.60
CA PRO A 90 4.09 -26.07 7.38
C PRO A 90 4.24 -26.51 5.92
N ALA A 91 3.15 -26.97 5.30
CA ALA A 91 3.18 -27.43 3.92
C ALA A 91 3.43 -26.26 2.93
N LEU A 92 2.85 -25.09 3.21
CA LEU A 92 3.07 -23.89 2.43
C LEU A 92 4.54 -23.45 2.49
N SER A 93 5.11 -23.37 3.67
CA SER A 93 6.52 -22.93 3.85
C SER A 93 7.50 -23.86 3.14
N GLU A 94 7.31 -25.19 3.22
CA GLU A 94 8.14 -26.15 2.48
C GLU A 94 8.04 -25.98 0.98
N ASN A 95 6.83 -25.71 0.47
CA ASN A 95 6.64 -25.50 -0.96
C ASN A 95 7.27 -24.19 -1.41
N LEU A 96 7.05 -23.08 -0.68
CA LEU A 96 7.66 -21.79 -0.99
C LEU A 96 9.18 -21.83 -0.94
N LYS A 97 9.80 -22.54 0.01
CA LYS A 97 11.24 -22.77 0.05
C LYS A 97 11.75 -23.42 -1.25
N LYS A 98 11.08 -24.46 -1.72
CA LYS A 98 11.43 -25.12 -2.99
C LYS A 98 11.29 -24.17 -4.19
N GLN A 99 10.27 -23.30 -4.19
CA GLN A 99 10.10 -22.32 -5.26
C GLN A 99 11.23 -21.26 -5.25
N LEU A 100 11.61 -20.76 -4.06
CA LEU A 100 12.75 -19.85 -3.93
C LEU A 100 14.06 -20.47 -4.41
N GLU A 101 14.29 -21.75 -4.11
CA GLU A 101 15.45 -22.50 -4.64
C GLU A 101 15.41 -22.61 -6.16
N MET A 102 14.26 -23.00 -6.73
CA MET A 102 14.09 -23.15 -8.19
C MET A 102 14.26 -21.83 -8.96
N THR A 103 13.96 -20.71 -8.33
CA THR A 103 14.09 -19.36 -8.91
C THR A 103 15.40 -18.65 -8.53
N GLU A 104 16.31 -19.34 -7.82
CA GLU A 104 17.58 -18.82 -7.32
C GLU A 104 17.44 -17.59 -6.40
N MET A 105 16.27 -17.46 -5.72
CA MET A 105 15.98 -16.31 -4.84
C MET A 105 16.28 -16.58 -3.36
N THR A 106 16.70 -17.80 -2.98
CA THR A 106 16.97 -18.17 -1.57
C THR A 106 17.94 -17.20 -0.91
N LYS A 107 19.03 -16.85 -1.58
CA LYS A 107 20.01 -15.92 -1.02
C LYS A 107 19.45 -14.51 -0.81
N LEU A 108 18.62 -14.01 -1.73
CA LEU A 108 17.95 -12.73 -1.58
C LEU A 108 16.99 -12.77 -0.37
N PHE A 109 16.24 -13.87 -0.24
CA PHE A 109 15.30 -14.06 0.87
C PHE A 109 16.02 -14.11 2.22
N ASP A 110 17.04 -14.97 2.36
CA ASP A 110 17.70 -15.22 3.64
C ASP A 110 18.64 -14.09 4.09
N ASP A 111 19.42 -13.52 3.15
CA ASP A 111 20.46 -12.54 3.48
C ASP A 111 19.94 -11.10 3.52
N ILE A 112 18.81 -10.81 2.86
CA ILE A 112 18.31 -9.44 2.71
C ILE A 112 16.89 -9.31 3.26
N GLU A 113 15.91 -10.03 2.70
CA GLU A 113 14.51 -9.79 3.01
C GLU A 113 14.11 -10.19 4.44
N MET A 114 14.59 -11.34 4.89
CA MET A 114 14.30 -11.79 6.27
C MET A 114 14.91 -10.85 7.33
N PRO A 115 16.21 -10.45 7.25
CA PRO A 115 16.75 -9.45 8.16
C PRO A 115 16.08 -8.08 8.05
N LEU A 116 15.73 -7.65 6.84
CA LEU A 116 15.04 -6.38 6.61
C LEU A 116 13.66 -6.33 7.25
N CYS A 117 12.98 -7.47 7.33
CA CYS A 117 11.67 -7.60 7.97
C CYS A 117 11.69 -7.13 9.43
N GLU A 118 12.68 -7.55 10.22
CA GLU A 118 12.85 -7.09 11.61
C GLU A 118 13.17 -5.59 11.70
N VAL A 119 14.07 -5.12 10.83
CA VAL A 119 14.43 -3.69 10.78
C VAL A 119 13.21 -2.82 10.49
N LEU A 120 12.43 -3.17 9.47
CA LEU A 120 11.20 -2.44 9.13
C LEU A 120 10.17 -2.51 10.26
N ALA A 121 10.02 -3.66 10.92
CA ALA A 121 9.14 -3.79 12.07
C ALA A 121 9.57 -2.86 13.22
N SER A 122 10.87 -2.74 13.49
CA SER A 122 11.40 -1.84 14.51
C SER A 122 11.20 -0.38 14.16
N MET A 123 11.40 0.01 12.90
CA MET A 123 11.14 1.36 12.42
C MET A 123 9.66 1.74 12.58
N GLU A 124 8.75 0.84 12.26
CA GLU A 124 7.31 1.05 12.45
C GLU A 124 6.91 1.09 13.93
N PHE A 125 7.58 0.30 14.78
CA PHE A 125 7.31 0.28 16.22
C PHE A 125 7.74 1.58 16.90
N TYR A 126 8.94 2.07 16.63
CA TYR A 126 9.43 3.34 17.17
C TYR A 126 8.78 4.56 16.52
N GLY A 127 8.44 4.44 15.24
CA GLY A 127 7.84 5.52 14.46
C GLY A 127 8.77 6.71 14.27
N VAL A 128 8.20 7.78 13.73
CA VAL A 128 8.85 9.08 13.59
C VAL A 128 7.97 10.15 14.22
N LYS A 129 8.59 11.12 14.87
CA LYS A 129 7.86 12.27 15.43
C LYS A 129 7.37 13.15 14.28
N ALA A 130 6.06 13.22 14.08
CA ALA A 130 5.44 14.14 13.14
C ALA A 130 4.97 15.40 13.87
N ASP A 131 5.16 16.56 13.24
CA ASP A 131 4.57 17.82 13.70
C ASP A 131 3.11 17.90 13.19
N ALA A 132 2.21 17.29 13.95
CA ALA A 132 0.80 17.21 13.58
C ALA A 132 0.12 18.60 13.53
N GLU A 133 0.54 19.53 14.40
CA GLU A 133 -0.01 20.90 14.41
C GLU A 133 0.47 21.69 13.20
N GLY A 134 1.76 21.59 12.87
CA GLY A 134 2.31 22.21 11.67
C GLY A 134 1.69 21.67 10.37
N ILE A 135 1.50 20.36 10.28
CA ILE A 135 0.82 19.73 9.12
C ILE A 135 -0.62 20.24 9.01
N LYS A 136 -1.34 20.32 10.14
CA LYS A 136 -2.72 20.81 10.18
C LYS A 136 -2.81 22.29 9.77
N ALA A 137 -1.95 23.13 10.33
CA ALA A 137 -1.90 24.55 9.97
C ALA A 137 -1.60 24.76 8.48
N PHE A 138 -0.62 24.02 7.94
CA PHE A 138 -0.33 24.03 6.52
C PHE A 138 -1.52 23.57 5.66
N GLY A 139 -2.24 22.55 6.10
CA GLY A 139 -3.47 22.07 5.43
C GLY A 139 -4.60 23.11 5.45
N GLU A 140 -4.75 23.89 6.52
CA GLU A 140 -5.71 25.00 6.60
C GLU A 140 -5.34 26.14 5.64
N ASP A 141 -4.05 26.51 5.55
CA ASP A 141 -3.56 27.50 4.60
C ASP A 141 -3.77 27.06 3.14
N LEU A 142 -3.49 25.78 2.85
CA LEU A 142 -3.75 25.22 1.51
C LEU A 142 -5.25 25.26 1.17
N LYS A 143 -6.10 24.93 2.13
CA LYS A 143 -7.56 24.96 1.93
C LYS A 143 -8.06 26.35 1.56
N ILE A 144 -7.59 27.40 2.22
CA ILE A 144 -7.93 28.79 1.91
C ILE A 144 -7.58 29.11 0.45
N LYS A 145 -6.38 28.76 0.02
CA LYS A 145 -5.94 28.98 -1.37
C LYS A 145 -6.76 28.19 -2.39
N ILE A 146 -7.08 26.92 -2.07
CA ILE A 146 -7.90 26.06 -2.93
C ILE A 146 -9.32 26.64 -3.07
N ASP A 147 -9.91 27.12 -1.98
CA ASP A 147 -11.25 27.74 -1.97
C ASP A 147 -11.28 29.04 -2.77
N GLU A 148 -10.23 29.88 -2.68
CA GLU A 148 -10.06 31.08 -3.51
C GLU A 148 -9.93 30.75 -4.99
N LEU A 149 -9.08 29.79 -5.35
CA LEU A 149 -8.92 29.34 -6.74
C LEU A 149 -10.23 28.74 -7.29
N THR A 150 -10.92 27.93 -6.48
CA THR A 150 -12.21 27.35 -6.84
C THR A 150 -13.24 28.44 -7.17
N SER A 151 -13.33 29.47 -6.34
CA SER A 151 -14.24 30.59 -6.54
C SER A 151 -13.92 31.36 -7.82
N GLN A 152 -12.64 31.59 -8.10
CA GLN A 152 -12.21 32.27 -9.33
C GLN A 152 -12.48 31.40 -10.58
N ILE A 153 -12.23 30.09 -10.50
CA ILE A 153 -12.50 29.14 -11.59
C ILE A 153 -14.00 29.14 -11.93
N TYR A 154 -14.87 29.08 -10.91
CA TYR A 154 -16.33 29.11 -11.11
C TYR A 154 -16.81 30.44 -11.68
N MET A 155 -16.21 31.54 -11.25
CA MET A 155 -16.51 32.87 -11.83
C MET A 155 -16.20 32.92 -13.33
N TYR A 156 -15.05 32.41 -13.76
CA TYR A 156 -14.67 32.36 -15.17
C TYR A 156 -15.46 31.31 -15.97
N ALA A 157 -15.87 30.21 -15.33
CA ALA A 157 -16.70 29.17 -15.95
C ALA A 157 -18.18 29.58 -16.08
N GLY A 158 -18.63 30.53 -15.28
CA GLY A 158 -20.05 30.93 -15.16
C GLY A 158 -20.95 29.90 -14.49
N LYS A 159 -20.37 28.85 -13.93
CA LYS A 159 -21.08 27.77 -13.24
C LYS A 159 -20.15 26.99 -12.30
N GLU A 160 -20.78 26.33 -11.30
CA GLU A 160 -20.09 25.35 -10.46
C GLU A 160 -19.98 24.00 -11.18
N PHE A 161 -18.86 23.30 -11.01
CA PHE A 161 -18.63 21.98 -11.54
C PHE A 161 -17.50 21.28 -10.76
N ASN A 162 -17.35 19.97 -10.91
CA ASN A 162 -16.24 19.25 -10.30
C ASN A 162 -14.94 19.46 -11.09
N ILE A 163 -14.06 20.36 -10.60
CA ILE A 163 -12.79 20.72 -11.22
C ILE A 163 -11.84 19.53 -11.36
N ALA A 164 -11.90 18.56 -10.42
CA ALA A 164 -11.13 17.32 -10.46
C ALA A 164 -11.64 16.33 -11.53
N SER A 165 -12.88 16.48 -12.01
CA SER A 165 -13.44 15.64 -13.06
C SER A 165 -12.90 16.08 -14.43
N THR A 166 -12.04 15.26 -15.02
CA THR A 166 -11.48 15.51 -16.35
C THR A 166 -12.54 15.69 -17.43
N LYS A 167 -13.70 15.02 -17.29
CA LYS A 167 -14.82 15.14 -18.21
C LYS A 167 -15.49 16.50 -18.08
N GLN A 168 -15.92 16.88 -16.86
CA GLN A 168 -16.60 18.16 -16.64
C GLN A 168 -15.70 19.36 -16.97
N LEU A 169 -14.42 19.25 -16.59
CA LEU A 169 -13.43 20.27 -16.94
C LEU A 169 -13.24 20.38 -18.46
N GLY A 170 -13.21 19.25 -19.16
CA GLY A 170 -13.13 19.24 -20.63
C GLY A 170 -14.34 19.91 -21.28
N ASP A 171 -15.55 19.60 -20.78
CA ASP A 171 -16.79 20.22 -21.27
C ASP A 171 -16.75 21.75 -21.05
N VAL A 172 -16.35 22.22 -19.86
CA VAL A 172 -16.21 23.67 -19.57
C VAL A 172 -15.20 24.35 -20.47
N LEU A 173 -14.00 23.79 -20.61
CA LEU A 173 -12.93 24.43 -21.38
C LEU A 173 -13.24 24.48 -22.92
N PHE A 174 -13.74 23.38 -23.48
CA PHE A 174 -13.82 23.20 -24.91
C PHE A 174 -15.23 23.40 -25.50
N GLU A 175 -16.29 23.15 -24.69
CA GLU A 175 -17.67 23.34 -25.15
C GLU A 175 -18.24 24.69 -24.67
N ASP A 176 -18.12 25.03 -23.38
CA ASP A 176 -18.68 26.28 -22.86
C ASP A 176 -17.82 27.49 -23.18
N LEU A 177 -16.50 27.40 -22.97
CA LEU A 177 -15.55 28.51 -23.22
C LEU A 177 -14.97 28.52 -24.66
N GLY A 178 -15.21 27.48 -25.45
CA GLY A 178 -14.81 27.39 -26.85
C GLY A 178 -13.30 27.39 -27.08
N LEU A 179 -12.49 26.95 -26.13
CA LEU A 179 -11.04 26.88 -26.27
C LEU A 179 -10.63 25.87 -27.35
N PRO A 180 -9.50 26.07 -28.06
CA PRO A 180 -9.07 25.19 -29.13
C PRO A 180 -8.70 23.80 -28.60
N ALA A 181 -9.43 22.77 -29.00
CA ALA A 181 -9.18 21.37 -28.63
C ALA A 181 -8.23 20.70 -29.64
N LYS A 182 -7.12 20.10 -29.17
CA LYS A 182 -6.18 19.38 -30.06
C LYS A 182 -6.74 18.05 -30.57
N LYS A 183 -7.50 17.32 -29.75
CA LYS A 183 -8.16 16.03 -30.10
C LYS A 183 -9.29 15.71 -29.15
N LYS A 184 -10.42 15.25 -29.67
CA LYS A 184 -11.48 14.59 -28.91
C LYS A 184 -11.18 13.09 -28.89
N THR A 185 -11.01 12.48 -27.71
CA THR A 185 -10.82 11.05 -27.55
C THR A 185 -12.18 10.34 -27.46
N LYS A 186 -12.20 9.00 -27.53
CA LYS A 186 -13.45 8.22 -27.33
C LYS A 186 -14.12 8.48 -25.96
N SER A 187 -13.35 8.93 -24.97
CA SER A 187 -13.81 9.23 -23.60
C SER A 187 -14.04 10.71 -23.31
N GLY A 188 -13.90 11.61 -24.30
CA GLY A 188 -14.05 13.05 -24.13
C GLY A 188 -12.78 13.84 -24.48
N TYR A 189 -12.69 15.07 -24.00
CA TYR A 189 -11.52 15.93 -24.21
C TYR A 189 -10.39 15.59 -23.23
N SER A 190 -9.14 15.62 -23.69
CA SER A 190 -7.99 15.51 -22.81
C SER A 190 -7.74 16.84 -22.10
N THR A 191 -7.55 16.78 -20.79
CA THR A 191 -7.18 17.92 -19.94
C THR A 191 -5.88 17.64 -19.18
N ASN A 192 -4.95 16.87 -19.79
CA ASN A 192 -3.64 16.62 -19.22
C ASN A 192 -2.76 17.88 -19.18
N ALA A 193 -1.63 17.81 -18.49
CA ALA A 193 -0.71 18.94 -18.28
C ALA A 193 -0.30 19.60 -19.60
N ASP A 194 0.12 18.80 -20.61
CA ASP A 194 0.56 19.31 -21.91
C ASP A 194 -0.53 20.08 -22.64
N VAL A 195 -1.79 19.64 -22.53
CA VAL A 195 -2.93 20.35 -23.15
C VAL A 195 -3.18 21.65 -22.42
N LEU A 196 -3.23 21.66 -21.09
CA LEU A 196 -3.42 22.87 -20.30
C LEU A 196 -2.27 23.87 -20.53
N GLU A 197 -1.02 23.42 -20.57
CA GLU A 197 0.13 24.27 -20.85
C GLU A 197 0.01 24.97 -22.20
N SER A 198 -0.46 24.27 -23.23
CA SER A 198 -0.69 24.83 -24.54
C SER A 198 -1.82 25.90 -24.62
N LEU A 199 -2.62 25.98 -23.56
CA LEU A 199 -3.76 26.88 -23.40
C LEU A 199 -3.53 28.01 -22.40
N MET A 200 -2.36 28.07 -21.74
CA MET A 200 -2.05 29.04 -20.67
C MET A 200 -2.37 30.50 -21.03
N ASP A 201 -2.06 30.89 -22.28
CA ASP A 201 -2.27 32.26 -22.77
C ASP A 201 -3.65 32.48 -23.45
N LYS A 202 -4.51 31.45 -23.46
CA LYS A 202 -5.77 31.51 -24.21
C LYS A 202 -6.95 32.00 -23.38
N HIS A 203 -6.92 31.70 -22.07
CA HIS A 203 -8.01 32.08 -21.16
C HIS A 203 -7.52 32.14 -19.70
N PRO A 204 -7.94 33.15 -18.89
CA PRO A 204 -7.51 33.31 -17.50
C PRO A 204 -7.83 32.13 -16.59
N ILE A 205 -8.81 31.30 -16.93
CA ILE A 205 -9.19 30.10 -16.17
C ILE A 205 -8.08 29.05 -16.18
N VAL A 206 -7.26 28.97 -17.22
CA VAL A 206 -6.28 27.89 -17.42
C VAL A 206 -5.16 27.91 -16.38
N PRO A 207 -4.46 29.03 -16.15
CA PRO A 207 -3.46 29.09 -15.07
C PRO A 207 -4.05 28.80 -13.70
N LEU A 208 -5.30 29.20 -13.41
CA LEU A 208 -5.96 28.90 -12.13
C LEU A 208 -6.21 27.40 -11.97
N ILE A 209 -6.60 26.69 -13.05
CA ILE A 209 -6.79 25.25 -13.03
C ILE A 209 -5.45 24.51 -12.83
N VAL A 210 -4.38 24.98 -13.46
CA VAL A 210 -3.04 24.41 -13.28
C VAL A 210 -2.58 24.58 -11.83
N GLU A 211 -2.75 25.77 -11.26
CA GLU A 211 -2.41 26.04 -9.86
C GLU A 211 -3.29 25.21 -8.90
N TYR A 212 -4.59 25.12 -9.12
CA TYR A 212 -5.50 24.28 -8.34
C TYR A 212 -5.03 22.83 -8.32
N ARG A 213 -4.64 22.24 -9.45
CA ARG A 213 -4.12 20.87 -9.55
C ARG A 213 -2.77 20.66 -8.88
N THR A 214 -1.99 21.72 -8.69
CA THR A 214 -0.72 21.63 -7.98
C THR A 214 -0.92 21.59 -6.46
N LEU A 215 -2.02 22.15 -5.98
CA LEU A 215 -2.34 22.24 -4.56
C LEU A 215 -3.25 21.10 -4.06
N THR A 216 -3.87 20.34 -4.97
CA THR A 216 -4.79 19.23 -4.66
C THR A 216 -4.22 17.88 -5.08
#